data_d248ac054069f74170b2c50c40302034
#
_entry.id   d248ac054069f74170b2c50c40302034
#
_cell.length_a   1.000
_cell.length_b   1.000
_cell.length_c   1.000
_cell.angle_alpha   90.00
_cell.angle_beta   90.00
_cell.angle_gamma   90.00
#
_symmetry.space_group_name_H-M   'P 1'
#
loop_
_entity.id
_entity.type
_entity.pdbx_description
1 polymer ?
#
loop_
_entity_poly.entity_id
_entity_poly.type
_entity_poly.pdbx_seq_one_letter_code
_entity_poly.pdbx_strand_id
1 'polypeptide(L)'
;NQFDHKDAIQERYGSAAQEKESCLCTPVGFNPVLLEAIPQEVIERDYGCGDPTKYVQKNDIVLDLGSGSGKNAFICAQIVGKEGKVIGVDQNPDMLSLSRSASKEVTKNIGFNNTEFLEGSIEKLDELDKDLNPLIADKSVDIILSNCVLNLVSPESRNNLLNNIKRVLNDNGRIAISDIVS
;
A
#
# COMPACT_ATOMS: atom_id res chain seq x y z
N ASN A 1 28.39 6.44 15.64
CA ASN A 1 27.91 5.58 14.56
C ASN A 1 26.39 5.62 14.58
N GLN A 2 25.82 6.63 13.97
CA GLN A 2 24.41 6.64 13.61
C GLN A 2 24.29 5.70 12.40
N PHE A 3 23.80 4.49 12.62
CA PHE A 3 23.28 3.67 11.55
C PHE A 3 22.08 4.44 10.97
N ASP A 4 22.16 4.82 9.71
CA ASP A 4 21.05 5.49 9.04
C ASP A 4 19.93 4.47 8.84
N HIS A 5 18.89 4.60 9.65
CA HIS A 5 17.73 3.70 9.67
C HIS A 5 17.03 3.64 8.29
N LYS A 6 17.15 4.71 7.50
CA LYS A 6 16.57 4.79 6.16
C LYS A 6 17.33 3.93 5.16
N ASP A 7 18.66 3.96 5.21
CA ASP A 7 19.50 3.14 4.31
C ASP A 7 19.30 1.64 4.57
N ALA A 8 19.22 1.23 5.85
CA ALA A 8 18.97 -0.16 6.22
C ALA A 8 17.58 -0.66 5.79
N ILE A 9 16.57 0.22 5.82
CA ILE A 9 15.21 -0.08 5.36
C ILE A 9 15.19 -0.21 3.83
N GLN A 10 15.82 0.73 3.13
CA GLN A 10 15.87 0.75 1.66
C GLN A 10 16.67 -0.42 1.11
N GLU A 11 17.78 -0.80 1.78
CA GLU A 11 18.60 -1.96 1.43
C GLU A 11 17.86 -3.28 1.68
N ARG A 12 17.14 -3.42 2.80
CA ARG A 12 16.36 -4.62 3.15
C ARG A 12 15.18 -4.85 2.21
N TYR A 13 14.44 -3.80 1.85
CA TYR A 13 13.31 -3.91 0.92
C TYR A 13 13.74 -3.91 -0.55
N GLY A 14 14.87 -3.31 -0.89
CA GLY A 14 15.47 -3.38 -2.22
C GLY A 14 16.04 -4.77 -2.53
N SER A 15 16.72 -5.43 -1.57
CA SER A 15 17.18 -6.81 -1.73
C SER A 15 16.02 -7.80 -1.75
N ALA A 16 14.99 -7.57 -0.96
CA ALA A 16 13.75 -8.34 -0.97
C ALA A 16 12.98 -8.25 -2.29
N ALA A 17 13.09 -7.13 -3.01
CA ALA A 17 12.54 -7.00 -4.37
C ALA A 17 13.29 -7.89 -5.39
N GLN A 18 14.52 -8.32 -5.08
CA GLN A 18 15.37 -9.10 -5.99
C GLN A 18 15.52 -10.56 -5.58
N GLU A 19 15.32 -10.94 -4.32
CA GLU A 19 15.49 -12.30 -3.82
C GLU A 19 14.27 -12.79 -3.02
N LYS A 20 13.98 -14.09 -3.15
CA LYS A 20 12.90 -14.77 -2.44
C LYS A 20 13.33 -15.03 -0.99
N GLU A 21 13.07 -14.11 -0.07
CA GLU A 21 13.23 -14.40 1.37
C GLU A 21 12.05 -15.23 1.87
N SER A 22 12.35 -16.26 2.67
CA SER A 22 11.33 -17.05 3.36
C SER A 22 10.54 -16.14 4.31
N CYS A 23 9.24 -16.01 4.07
CA CYS A 23 8.31 -15.19 4.84
C CYS A 23 8.46 -15.41 6.34
N LEU A 24 8.80 -14.35 7.08
CA LEU A 24 8.86 -14.35 8.54
C LEU A 24 7.47 -14.29 9.18
N CYS A 25 6.41 -14.19 8.39
CA CYS A 25 5.04 -14.05 8.86
C CYS A 25 4.23 -15.33 8.63
N THR A 26 3.39 -15.65 9.59
CA THR A 26 2.41 -16.75 9.45
C THR A 26 1.55 -16.51 8.21
N PRO A 27 1.29 -17.53 7.37
CA PRO A 27 0.42 -17.36 6.21
C PRO A 27 -0.94 -16.82 6.67
N VAL A 28 -1.29 -15.62 6.23
CA VAL A 28 -2.61 -15.04 6.48
C VAL A 28 -3.58 -15.62 5.45
N GLY A 29 -4.72 -16.07 5.91
CA GLY A 29 -5.75 -16.65 5.05
C GLY A 29 -6.48 -15.60 4.22
N PHE A 30 -5.86 -15.09 3.16
CA PHE A 30 -6.56 -14.32 2.15
C PHE A 30 -7.58 -15.20 1.42
N ASN A 31 -8.66 -14.59 0.91
CA ASN A 31 -9.60 -15.29 0.04
C ASN A 31 -8.88 -15.75 -1.25
N PRO A 32 -8.74 -17.08 -1.49
CA PRO A 32 -7.99 -17.59 -2.63
C PRO A 32 -8.50 -17.09 -3.97
N VAL A 33 -9.81 -16.89 -4.10
CA VAL A 33 -10.45 -16.39 -5.34
C VAL A 33 -9.92 -15.00 -5.72
N LEU A 34 -9.66 -14.12 -4.74
CA LEU A 34 -9.12 -12.78 -5.00
C LEU A 34 -7.64 -12.81 -5.39
N LEU A 35 -6.93 -13.90 -5.09
CA LEU A 35 -5.52 -14.07 -5.48
C LEU A 35 -5.37 -14.55 -6.93
N GLU A 36 -6.38 -15.23 -7.50
CA GLU A 36 -6.32 -15.79 -8.86
C GLU A 36 -6.09 -14.74 -9.95
N ALA A 37 -6.57 -13.50 -9.74
CA ALA A 37 -6.40 -12.40 -10.69
C ALA A 37 -5.02 -11.71 -10.58
N ILE A 38 -4.23 -12.03 -9.56
CA ILE A 38 -2.98 -11.34 -9.23
C ILE A 38 -1.79 -12.18 -9.71
N PRO A 39 -0.82 -11.58 -10.45
CA PRO A 39 0.39 -12.29 -10.85
C PRO A 39 1.13 -12.90 -9.66
N GLN A 40 1.63 -14.12 -9.84
CA GLN A 40 2.33 -14.87 -8.80
C GLN A 40 3.53 -14.11 -8.23
N GLU A 41 4.27 -13.39 -9.06
CA GLU A 41 5.41 -12.56 -8.65
C GLU A 41 5.02 -11.50 -7.62
N VAL A 42 3.84 -10.89 -7.74
CA VAL A 42 3.31 -9.90 -6.78
C VAL A 42 3.04 -10.56 -5.43
N ILE A 43 2.44 -11.76 -5.44
CA ILE A 43 2.13 -12.51 -4.23
C ILE A 43 3.41 -12.94 -3.50
N GLU A 44 4.42 -13.40 -4.24
CA GLU A 44 5.69 -13.88 -3.70
C GLU A 44 6.57 -12.78 -3.11
N ARG A 45 6.39 -11.54 -3.55
CA ARG A 45 7.15 -10.37 -3.08
C ARG A 45 6.37 -9.50 -2.08
N ASP A 46 5.32 -10.03 -1.50
CA ASP A 46 4.57 -9.36 -0.45
C ASP A 46 5.09 -9.75 0.94
N TYR A 47 5.32 -8.75 1.79
CA TYR A 47 5.84 -8.92 3.15
C TYR A 47 4.81 -8.53 4.22
N GLY A 48 3.53 -8.52 3.87
CA GLY A 48 2.45 -8.18 4.79
C GLY A 48 2.27 -9.19 5.91
N CYS A 49 1.93 -8.71 7.12
CA CYS A 49 1.81 -9.50 8.33
C CYS A 49 0.36 -9.86 8.68
N GLY A 50 -0.60 -9.39 7.91
CA GLY A 50 -2.03 -9.60 8.18
C GLY A 50 -2.89 -9.36 6.95
N ASP A 51 -4.21 -9.40 7.14
CA ASP A 51 -5.19 -9.09 6.11
C ASP A 51 -6.04 -7.88 6.49
N PRO A 52 -5.61 -6.64 6.19
CA PRO A 52 -6.41 -5.44 6.40
C PRO A 52 -7.53 -5.28 5.37
N THR A 53 -7.50 -6.04 4.26
CA THR A 53 -8.46 -5.89 3.14
C THR A 53 -9.88 -6.29 3.50
N LYS A 54 -10.05 -7.09 4.55
CA LYS A 54 -11.37 -7.53 5.07
C LYS A 54 -12.28 -6.40 5.55
N TYR A 55 -11.73 -5.19 5.75
CA TYR A 55 -12.49 -4.01 6.16
C TYR A 55 -12.90 -3.10 5.01
N VAL A 56 -12.46 -3.43 3.78
CA VAL A 56 -12.78 -2.69 2.55
C VAL A 56 -14.20 -3.03 2.11
N GLN A 57 -14.91 -2.02 1.62
CA GLN A 57 -16.29 -2.14 1.16
C GLN A 57 -16.39 -1.79 -0.33
N LYS A 58 -17.49 -2.21 -0.94
CA LYS A 58 -17.81 -1.86 -2.33
C LYS A 58 -17.86 -0.34 -2.51
N ASN A 59 -17.27 0.14 -3.59
CA ASN A 59 -17.18 1.55 -3.98
C ASN A 59 -16.29 2.43 -3.08
N ASP A 60 -15.58 1.87 -2.11
CA ASP A 60 -14.60 2.62 -1.34
C ASP A 60 -13.52 3.24 -2.24
N ILE A 61 -13.03 4.41 -1.85
CA ILE A 61 -11.75 4.96 -2.28
C ILE A 61 -10.72 4.55 -1.22
N VAL A 62 -9.82 3.65 -1.60
CA VAL A 62 -8.84 3.03 -0.72
C VAL A 62 -7.48 3.69 -0.91
N LEU A 63 -6.79 4.00 0.19
CA LEU A 63 -5.38 4.39 0.20
C LEU A 63 -4.56 3.30 0.91
N ASP A 64 -3.64 2.67 0.18
CA ASP A 64 -2.71 1.65 0.69
C ASP A 64 -1.34 2.29 0.94
N LEU A 65 -0.98 2.46 2.22
CA LEU A 65 0.26 3.08 2.66
C LEU A 65 1.39 2.05 2.69
N GLY A 66 2.42 2.28 1.87
CA GLY A 66 3.51 1.32 1.67
C GLY A 66 3.00 0.11 0.89
N SER A 67 2.43 0.36 -0.29
CA SER A 67 1.72 -0.65 -1.09
C SER A 67 2.63 -1.78 -1.63
N GLY A 68 3.94 -1.60 -1.62
CA GLY A 68 4.91 -2.59 -2.07
C GLY A 68 4.62 -3.12 -3.46
N SER A 69 4.60 -4.44 -3.61
CA SER A 69 4.28 -5.13 -4.87
C SER A 69 2.83 -4.93 -5.35
N GLY A 70 1.95 -4.40 -4.49
CA GLY A 70 0.55 -4.11 -4.82
C GLY A 70 -0.44 -5.23 -4.46
N LYS A 71 -0.05 -6.30 -3.77
CA LYS A 71 -0.95 -7.42 -3.46
C LYS A 71 -2.24 -6.95 -2.78
N ASN A 72 -2.13 -6.19 -1.67
CA ASN A 72 -3.30 -5.70 -0.96
C ASN A 72 -4.14 -4.75 -1.83
N ALA A 73 -3.49 -3.86 -2.58
CA ALA A 73 -4.15 -2.96 -3.51
C ALA A 73 -4.96 -3.72 -4.58
N PHE A 74 -4.43 -4.81 -5.15
CA PHE A 74 -5.14 -5.61 -6.15
C PHE A 74 -6.28 -6.45 -5.55
N ILE A 75 -6.16 -6.91 -4.31
CA ILE A 75 -7.29 -7.52 -3.59
C ILE A 75 -8.39 -6.48 -3.38
N CYS A 76 -8.03 -5.28 -2.89
CA CYS A 76 -8.98 -4.18 -2.69
C CYS A 76 -9.67 -3.76 -3.99
N ALA A 77 -8.93 -3.72 -5.12
CA ALA A 77 -9.46 -3.36 -6.43
C ALA A 77 -10.66 -4.24 -6.84
N GLN A 78 -10.58 -5.54 -6.54
CA GLN A 78 -11.66 -6.48 -6.79
C GLN A 78 -12.83 -6.28 -5.83
N ILE A 79 -12.57 -5.97 -4.55
CA ILE A 79 -13.61 -5.76 -3.54
C ILE A 79 -14.40 -4.48 -3.83
N VAL A 80 -13.70 -3.36 -4.09
CA VAL A 80 -14.36 -2.07 -4.33
C VAL A 80 -15.12 -2.04 -5.66
N GLY A 81 -14.67 -2.83 -6.64
CA GLY A 81 -15.28 -2.91 -7.98
C GLY A 81 -14.99 -1.69 -8.84
N LYS A 82 -15.58 -1.64 -10.01
CA LYS A 82 -15.26 -0.64 -11.06
C LYS A 82 -15.57 0.81 -10.70
N GLU A 83 -16.48 1.05 -9.75
CA GLU A 83 -16.88 2.38 -9.29
C GLU A 83 -16.03 2.86 -8.10
N GLY A 84 -15.29 1.95 -7.43
CA GLY A 84 -14.33 2.29 -6.40
C GLY A 84 -12.96 2.60 -6.98
N LYS A 85 -12.03 3.02 -6.13
CA LYS A 85 -10.66 3.33 -6.52
C LYS A 85 -9.67 2.85 -5.46
N VAL A 86 -8.50 2.42 -5.90
CA VAL A 86 -7.39 2.06 -5.00
C VAL A 86 -6.16 2.86 -5.39
N ILE A 87 -5.58 3.56 -4.41
CA ILE A 87 -4.35 4.34 -4.55
C ILE A 87 -3.30 3.68 -3.66
N GLY A 88 -2.25 3.13 -4.27
CA GLY A 88 -1.08 2.64 -3.55
C GLY A 88 0.00 3.71 -3.51
N VAL A 89 0.59 3.96 -2.34
CA VAL A 89 1.74 4.86 -2.19
C VAL A 89 2.93 4.06 -1.69
N ASP A 90 4.04 4.15 -2.38
CA ASP A 90 5.31 3.55 -1.97
C ASP A 90 6.49 4.44 -2.39
N GLN A 91 7.62 4.34 -1.68
CA GLN A 91 8.84 5.07 -2.01
C GLN A 91 9.87 4.21 -2.75
N ASN A 92 9.66 2.89 -2.83
CA ASN A 92 10.58 1.96 -3.48
C ASN A 92 10.27 1.88 -4.98
N PRO A 93 11.18 2.34 -5.87
CA PRO A 93 10.96 2.36 -7.30
C PRO A 93 10.82 0.96 -7.92
N ASP A 94 11.49 -0.06 -7.38
CA ASP A 94 11.42 -1.44 -7.89
C ASP A 94 10.04 -2.05 -7.58
N MET A 95 9.52 -1.82 -6.38
CA MET A 95 8.17 -2.23 -6.00
C MET A 95 7.11 -1.51 -6.83
N LEU A 96 7.26 -0.21 -7.07
CA LEU A 96 6.35 0.56 -7.93
C LEU A 96 6.42 0.09 -9.39
N SER A 97 7.60 -0.25 -9.89
CA SER A 97 7.75 -0.80 -11.24
C SER A 97 6.99 -2.12 -11.36
N LEU A 98 7.10 -3.01 -10.37
CA LEU A 98 6.39 -4.28 -10.33
C LEU A 98 4.87 -4.06 -10.26
N SER A 99 4.39 -3.26 -9.31
CA SER A 99 2.96 -3.02 -9.13
C SER A 99 2.32 -2.36 -10.36
N ARG A 100 2.99 -1.38 -10.98
CA ARG A 100 2.52 -0.73 -12.22
C ARG A 100 2.50 -1.69 -13.42
N SER A 101 3.48 -2.59 -13.52
CA SER A 101 3.50 -3.63 -14.55
C SER A 101 2.35 -4.62 -14.34
N ALA A 102 2.21 -5.13 -13.11
CA ALA A 102 1.17 -6.08 -12.73
C ALA A 102 -0.25 -5.51 -12.89
N SER A 103 -0.42 -4.20 -12.69
CA SER A 103 -1.73 -3.53 -12.85
C SER A 103 -2.35 -3.75 -14.24
N LYS A 104 -1.53 -3.87 -15.28
CA LYS A 104 -2.02 -4.14 -16.65
C LYS A 104 -2.62 -5.54 -16.76
N GLU A 105 -1.98 -6.53 -16.14
CA GLU A 105 -2.44 -7.92 -16.15
C GLU A 105 -3.69 -8.07 -15.27
N VAL A 106 -3.67 -7.51 -14.06
CA VAL A 106 -4.83 -7.50 -13.16
C VAL A 106 -6.03 -6.84 -13.83
N THR A 107 -5.84 -5.66 -14.48
CA THR A 107 -6.88 -4.97 -15.24
C THR A 107 -7.50 -5.88 -16.31
N LYS A 108 -6.68 -6.66 -17.02
CA LYS A 108 -7.17 -7.63 -18.02
C LYS A 108 -7.97 -8.75 -17.37
N ASN A 109 -7.52 -9.25 -16.23
CA ASN A 109 -8.14 -10.38 -15.53
C ASN A 109 -9.48 -10.00 -14.88
N ILE A 110 -9.60 -8.79 -14.31
CA ILE A 110 -10.83 -8.32 -13.65
C ILE A 110 -11.77 -7.51 -14.56
N GLY A 111 -11.28 -7.06 -15.72
CA GLY A 111 -12.08 -6.37 -16.74
C GLY A 111 -12.21 -4.85 -16.59
N PHE A 112 -11.53 -4.23 -15.61
CA PHE A 112 -11.54 -2.77 -15.40
C PHE A 112 -10.25 -2.32 -14.71
N ASN A 113 -9.90 -1.02 -14.87
CA ASN A 113 -8.76 -0.40 -14.19
C ASN A 113 -9.25 0.61 -13.14
N ASN A 114 -8.99 0.32 -11.88
CA ASN A 114 -9.32 1.17 -10.75
C ASN A 114 -8.16 1.31 -9.76
N THR A 115 -6.93 0.97 -10.18
CA THR A 115 -5.72 1.09 -9.37
C THR A 115 -4.80 2.18 -9.89
N GLU A 116 -4.18 2.91 -8.97
CA GLU A 116 -3.14 3.90 -9.24
C GLU A 116 -2.00 3.73 -8.24
N PHE A 117 -0.74 3.74 -8.72
CA PHE A 117 0.44 3.60 -7.87
C PHE A 117 1.30 4.85 -7.97
N LEU A 118 1.42 5.55 -6.84
CA LEU A 118 2.13 6.82 -6.70
C LEU A 118 3.45 6.62 -5.97
N GLU A 119 4.50 7.26 -6.48
CA GLU A 119 5.78 7.35 -5.79
C GLU A 119 5.71 8.47 -4.76
N GLY A 120 6.02 8.14 -3.51
CA GLY A 120 6.02 9.11 -2.44
C GLY A 120 6.25 8.49 -1.07
N SER A 121 6.58 9.35 -0.10
CA SER A 121 6.69 8.94 1.29
C SER A 121 5.33 8.99 1.97
N ILE A 122 4.99 7.94 2.71
CA ILE A 122 3.77 7.93 3.54
C ILE A 122 3.76 9.02 4.62
N GLU A 123 4.93 9.54 4.97
CA GLU A 123 5.10 10.64 5.93
C GLU A 123 4.78 12.01 5.32
N LYS A 124 4.67 12.10 3.96
CA LYS A 124 4.57 13.34 3.20
C LYS A 124 3.45 13.29 2.14
N LEU A 125 2.25 12.84 2.55
CA LEU A 125 1.10 12.78 1.64
C LEU A 125 0.59 14.18 1.21
N ASP A 126 1.08 15.22 1.86
CA ASP A 126 0.85 16.63 1.57
C ASP A 126 1.92 17.26 0.64
N GLU A 127 2.93 16.49 0.22
CA GLU A 127 3.94 16.97 -0.71
C GLU A 127 3.30 17.41 -2.04
N LEU A 128 3.63 18.63 -2.48
CA LEU A 128 2.99 19.23 -3.65
C LEU A 128 3.73 18.84 -4.93
N ASP A 129 2.98 18.53 -5.96
CA ASP A 129 3.49 18.37 -7.32
C ASP A 129 3.78 19.75 -7.97
N LYS A 130 4.23 19.73 -9.24
CA LYS A 130 4.51 20.95 -10.02
C LYS A 130 3.29 21.85 -10.24
N ASP A 131 2.09 21.31 -10.11
CA ASP A 131 0.81 22.02 -10.30
C ASP A 131 0.19 22.42 -8.94
N LEU A 132 0.97 22.30 -7.84
CA LEU A 132 0.61 22.62 -6.46
C LEU A 132 -0.53 21.73 -5.89
N ASN A 133 -0.69 20.52 -6.42
CA ASN A 133 -1.60 19.53 -5.85
C ASN A 133 -0.85 18.64 -4.85
N PRO A 134 -1.43 18.32 -3.69
CA PRO A 134 -0.85 17.37 -2.77
C PRO A 134 -0.86 15.96 -3.36
N LEU A 135 0.09 15.10 -2.96
CA LEU A 135 0.16 13.71 -3.39
C LEU A 135 -1.18 12.99 -3.20
N ILE A 136 -1.82 13.21 -2.05
CA ILE A 136 -3.18 12.77 -1.76
C ILE A 136 -4.01 13.95 -1.29
N ALA A 137 -5.14 14.20 -1.94
CA ALA A 137 -6.03 15.32 -1.64
C ALA A 137 -6.71 15.18 -0.26
N ASP A 138 -7.12 16.32 0.30
CA ASP A 138 -7.88 16.36 1.56
C ASP A 138 -9.22 15.66 1.41
N LYS A 139 -9.64 14.95 2.47
CA LYS A 139 -10.98 14.34 2.54
C LYS A 139 -11.35 13.51 1.30
N SER A 140 -10.36 12.79 0.74
CA SER A 140 -10.51 12.10 -0.55
C SER A 140 -10.58 10.58 -0.44
N VAL A 141 -10.37 9.99 0.74
CA VAL A 141 -10.34 8.54 0.92
C VAL A 141 -11.33 8.05 1.98
N ASP A 142 -11.92 6.90 1.73
CA ASP A 142 -12.89 6.25 2.60
C ASP A 142 -12.22 5.29 3.58
N ILE A 143 -11.13 4.67 3.18
CA ILE A 143 -10.36 3.76 4.02
C ILE A 143 -8.86 3.85 3.73
N ILE A 144 -8.08 3.88 4.79
CA ILE A 144 -6.61 3.75 4.73
C ILE A 144 -6.24 2.35 5.19
N LEU A 145 -5.40 1.68 4.40
CA LEU A 145 -4.74 0.44 4.76
C LEU A 145 -3.27 0.67 5.07
N SER A 146 -2.74 -0.12 6.00
CA SER A 146 -1.30 -0.23 6.24
C SER A 146 -0.97 -1.65 6.71
N ASN A 147 0.02 -2.27 6.09
CA ASN A 147 0.41 -3.64 6.40
C ASN A 147 1.92 -3.73 6.62
N CYS A 148 2.36 -3.87 7.88
CA CYS A 148 3.76 -3.95 8.31
C CYS A 148 4.64 -2.75 7.89
N VAL A 149 4.11 -1.54 7.86
CA VAL A 149 4.80 -0.34 7.38
C VAL A 149 4.96 0.72 8.47
N LEU A 150 4.00 0.86 9.40
CA LEU A 150 4.01 1.95 10.37
C LEU A 150 5.17 1.85 11.37
N ASN A 151 5.65 0.64 11.66
CA ASN A 151 6.84 0.42 12.48
C ASN A 151 8.12 0.99 11.86
N LEU A 152 8.13 1.23 10.55
CA LEU A 152 9.29 1.78 9.82
C LEU A 152 9.36 3.31 9.90
N VAL A 153 8.27 3.94 10.34
CA VAL A 153 8.19 5.40 10.48
C VAL A 153 8.97 5.86 11.71
N SER A 154 9.88 6.82 11.50
CA SER A 154 10.67 7.37 12.61
C SER A 154 9.76 8.04 13.65
N PRO A 155 10.14 8.05 14.93
CA PRO A 155 9.37 8.72 15.99
C PRO A 155 9.07 10.19 15.68
N GLU A 156 10.00 10.88 15.03
CA GLU A 156 9.89 12.29 14.66
C GLU A 156 8.83 12.51 13.59
N SER A 157 8.68 11.54 12.67
CA SER A 157 7.73 11.63 11.55
C SER A 157 6.32 11.13 11.89
N ARG A 158 6.14 10.43 13.00
CA ARG A 158 4.84 9.83 13.37
C ARG A 158 3.71 10.86 13.48
N ASN A 159 3.99 12.02 14.05
CA ASN A 159 2.99 13.08 14.16
C ASN A 159 2.58 13.61 12.78
N ASN A 160 3.54 13.75 11.86
CA ASN A 160 3.25 14.18 10.50
C ASN A 160 2.39 13.16 9.75
N LEU A 161 2.74 11.86 9.86
CA LEU A 161 1.93 10.77 9.31
C LEU A 161 0.50 10.80 9.85
N LEU A 162 0.30 10.91 11.17
CA LEU A 162 -1.03 10.95 11.78
C LEU A 162 -1.84 12.17 11.33
N ASN A 163 -1.20 13.33 11.18
CA ASN A 163 -1.84 14.54 10.65
C ASN A 163 -2.26 14.33 9.18
N ASN A 164 -1.41 13.72 8.37
CA ASN A 164 -1.72 13.39 6.99
C ASN A 164 -2.86 12.38 6.89
N ILE A 165 -2.85 11.31 7.68
CA ILE A 165 -3.95 10.34 7.76
C ILE A 165 -5.27 11.04 8.06
N LYS A 166 -5.31 11.92 9.09
CA LYS A 166 -6.49 12.68 9.45
C LYS A 166 -6.95 13.63 8.34
N ARG A 167 -6.01 14.25 7.62
CA ARG A 167 -6.28 15.18 6.53
C ARG A 167 -6.95 14.50 5.34
N VAL A 168 -6.42 13.36 4.90
CA VAL A 168 -6.86 12.67 3.68
C VAL A 168 -8.15 11.87 3.86
N LEU A 169 -8.42 11.37 5.07
CA LEU A 169 -9.65 10.64 5.37
C LEU A 169 -10.88 11.56 5.30
N ASN A 170 -11.95 11.08 4.68
CA ASN A 170 -13.25 11.73 4.78
C ASN A 170 -13.83 11.61 6.21
N ASP A 171 -14.95 12.29 6.48
CA ASP A 171 -15.49 12.40 7.86
C ASP A 171 -15.95 11.05 8.45
N ASN A 172 -16.31 10.09 7.61
CA ASN A 172 -16.69 8.73 7.97
C ASN A 172 -15.62 7.69 7.61
N GLY A 173 -14.41 8.17 7.34
CA GLY A 173 -13.31 7.32 6.90
C GLY A 173 -12.86 6.33 7.97
N ARG A 174 -12.29 5.20 7.52
CA ARG A 174 -11.82 4.09 8.34
C ARG A 174 -10.33 3.89 8.17
N ILE A 175 -9.71 3.27 9.18
CA ILE A 175 -8.29 2.88 9.14
C ILE A 175 -8.22 1.39 9.49
N ALA A 176 -7.55 0.62 8.65
CA ALA A 176 -7.26 -0.79 8.88
C ALA A 176 -5.74 -1.01 8.86
N ILE A 177 -5.17 -1.31 10.02
CA ILE A 177 -3.73 -1.49 10.21
C ILE A 177 -3.49 -2.93 10.65
N SER A 178 -2.51 -3.56 10.01
CA SER A 178 -1.90 -4.80 10.46
C SER A 178 -0.40 -4.55 10.62
N ASP A 179 0.11 -4.73 11.84
CA ASP A 179 1.53 -4.49 12.11
C ASP A 179 2.04 -5.39 13.22
N ILE A 180 3.36 -5.58 13.29
CA ILE A 180 4.01 -6.35 14.35
C ILE A 180 4.13 -5.46 15.57
N VAL A 181 3.65 -5.93 16.72
CA VAL A 181 3.85 -5.29 18.01
C VAL A 181 4.84 -6.10 18.85
N SER A 182 5.82 -5.43 19.44
CA SER A 182 6.84 -6.02 20.32
C SER A 182 6.58 -5.62 21.77
#